data_f74ef44770786648bc97ea95b9381ac1
#
_entry.id   f74ef44770786648bc97ea95b9381ac1
#
_cell.length_a   1.000
_cell.length_b   1.000
_cell.length_c   1.000
_cell.angle_alpha   90.00
_cell.angle_beta   90.00
_cell.angle_gamma   90.00
#
_symmetry.space_group_name_H-M   'P 1'
#
loop_
_entity.id
_entity.type
_entity.pdbx_description
1 polymer ?
#
loop_
_entity_poly.entity_id
_entity_poly.type
_entity_poly.pdbx_seq_one_letter_code
_entity_poly.pdbx_strand_id
1 'polypeptide(L)'
;WVSARQKLEKAYDASAATRTRGAFSDSLVAPAAPRFEPEGSVRDRLMKVVKAVSTLPTGFEVHPKLRPLLKKRADYASGRPEIDWAGGEMLAFGMLLQEGTPVRLSGQDSGRGTFSHRHSVLADPKTGQEYVPLNAIAEPQARFEVLDSFLSEFGVMGFEFGYAVADPSSLVLWEAQFGDFANGAQIVIDQFIS
;
A
#
# COMPACT_ATOMS: atom_id res chain seq x y z
N TRP A 1 8.45 4.68 -39.70
CA TRP A 1 9.50 5.32 -38.91
C TRP A 1 9.49 6.85 -39.05
N VAL A 2 9.48 7.42 -40.23
CA VAL A 2 9.52 8.88 -40.47
C VAL A 2 8.34 9.60 -39.81
N SER A 3 7.13 9.05 -39.89
CA SER A 3 5.93 9.61 -39.26
C SER A 3 5.96 9.60 -37.72
N ALA A 4 6.52 8.56 -37.09
CA ALA A 4 6.65 8.48 -35.64
C ALA A 4 7.69 9.48 -35.13
N ARG A 5 8.81 9.61 -35.83
CA ARG A 5 9.85 10.59 -35.50
C ARG A 5 9.34 12.03 -35.61
N GLN A 6 8.62 12.36 -36.67
CA GLN A 6 8.03 13.70 -36.86
C GLN A 6 7.00 14.02 -35.75
N LYS A 7 6.22 13.04 -35.30
CA LYS A 7 5.29 13.21 -34.15
C LYS A 7 6.03 13.46 -32.86
N LEU A 8 7.13 12.74 -32.60
CA LEU A 8 7.98 12.93 -31.45
C LEU A 8 8.69 14.30 -31.47
N GLU A 9 9.25 14.71 -32.59
CA GLU A 9 9.87 16.03 -32.75
C GLU A 9 8.85 17.15 -32.52
N LYS A 10 7.65 17.03 -33.09
CA LYS A 10 6.57 18.00 -32.89
C LYS A 10 6.09 18.06 -31.42
N ALA A 11 6.00 16.92 -30.73
CA ALA A 11 5.68 16.88 -29.34
C ALA A 11 6.80 17.46 -28.46
N TYR A 12 8.05 17.18 -28.81
CA TYR A 12 9.22 17.74 -28.15
C TYR A 12 9.28 19.26 -28.26
N ASP A 13 9.09 19.81 -29.46
CA ASP A 13 9.07 21.25 -29.71
C ASP A 13 7.90 21.93 -28.99
N ALA A 14 6.72 21.31 -29.00
CA ALA A 14 5.56 21.81 -28.26
C ALA A 14 5.82 21.83 -26.74
N SER A 15 6.54 20.84 -26.23
CA SER A 15 6.92 20.80 -24.82
C SER A 15 8.02 21.82 -24.45
N ALA A 16 8.84 22.23 -25.41
CA ALA A 16 9.89 23.22 -25.18
C ALA A 16 9.32 24.60 -24.80
N ALA A 17 8.13 24.94 -25.33
CA ALA A 17 7.43 26.18 -25.00
C ALA A 17 6.88 26.20 -23.54
N THR A 18 6.71 25.03 -22.93
CA THR A 18 6.25 24.86 -21.54
C THR A 18 7.37 24.50 -20.57
N ARG A 19 8.60 24.31 -21.07
CA ARG A 19 9.77 24.09 -20.22
C ARG A 19 10.21 25.38 -19.56
N THR A 20 9.60 25.77 -18.50
CA THR A 20 10.27 26.60 -17.51
C THR A 20 11.40 25.79 -16.90
N ARG A 21 12.65 26.19 -17.22
CA ARG A 21 13.81 25.79 -16.44
C ARG A 21 13.60 26.34 -15.03
N GLY A 22 13.23 25.52 -14.16
CA GLY A 22 13.11 25.95 -12.79
C GLY A 22 12.27 24.96 -12.04
N ALA A 23 12.89 24.35 -11.12
CA ALA A 23 12.28 23.67 -10.02
C ALA A 23 11.25 22.60 -10.44
N PHE A 24 11.48 21.38 -10.11
CA PHE A 24 10.40 20.52 -9.65
C PHE A 24 9.55 21.45 -8.77
N SER A 25 8.50 21.98 -9.33
CA SER A 25 7.73 22.99 -8.62
C SER A 25 7.06 22.27 -7.46
N ASP A 26 6.97 22.93 -6.32
CA ASP A 26 6.19 22.44 -5.17
C ASP A 26 4.76 22.01 -5.56
N SER A 27 4.31 22.40 -6.76
CA SER A 27 3.04 22.00 -7.35
C SER A 27 2.97 20.54 -7.83
N LEU A 28 4.09 19.81 -7.91
CA LEU A 28 4.13 18.37 -8.22
C LEU A 28 4.10 17.50 -6.96
N VAL A 29 4.30 18.09 -5.80
CA VAL A 29 4.16 17.41 -4.52
C VAL A 29 2.69 17.43 -4.15
N ALA A 30 2.12 16.27 -3.87
CA ALA A 30 0.76 16.18 -3.41
C ALA A 30 0.57 17.00 -2.12
N PRO A 31 -0.57 17.65 -1.93
CA PRO A 31 -0.86 18.29 -0.65
C PRO A 31 -0.79 17.24 0.46
N ALA A 32 -0.23 17.62 1.62
CA ALA A 32 -0.11 16.71 2.75
C ALA A 32 -1.47 16.09 3.09
N ALA A 33 -1.48 14.79 3.33
CA ALA A 33 -2.68 14.09 3.76
C ALA A 33 -3.22 14.72 5.06
N PRO A 34 -4.55 14.83 5.22
CA PRO A 34 -5.14 15.33 6.44
C PRO A 34 -4.74 14.45 7.62
N ARG A 35 -4.22 15.06 8.67
CA ARG A 35 -3.98 14.38 9.94
C ARG A 35 -5.26 14.33 10.74
N PHE A 36 -5.52 13.18 11.33
CA PHE A 36 -6.62 13.00 12.27
C PHE A 36 -6.06 12.87 13.68
N GLU A 37 -6.78 13.38 14.65
CA GLU A 37 -6.53 13.09 16.06
C GLU A 37 -7.43 11.94 16.47
N PRO A 38 -6.92 10.70 16.49
CA PRO A 38 -7.76 9.56 16.75
C PRO A 38 -8.21 9.51 18.20
N GLU A 39 -9.49 9.26 18.39
CA GLU A 39 -10.09 9.16 19.71
C GLU A 39 -9.73 7.84 20.41
N GLY A 40 -9.58 7.90 21.73
CA GLY A 40 -9.38 6.75 22.60
C GLY A 40 -7.90 6.44 22.90
N SER A 41 -7.69 5.53 23.80
CA SER A 41 -6.35 5.04 24.17
C SER A 41 -5.70 4.26 23.01
N VAL A 42 -4.38 4.08 23.06
CA VAL A 42 -3.66 3.21 22.09
C VAL A 42 -4.30 1.81 22.07
N ARG A 43 -4.70 1.27 23.22
CA ARG A 43 -5.37 -0.02 23.29
C ARG A 43 -6.71 -0.01 22.53
N ASP A 44 -7.53 1.01 22.73
CA ASP A 44 -8.84 1.09 22.08
C ASP A 44 -8.67 1.18 20.55
N ARG A 45 -7.70 1.94 20.09
CA ARG A 45 -7.37 2.05 18.66
C ARG A 45 -6.89 0.72 18.09
N LEU A 46 -6.02 0.00 18.79
CA LEU A 46 -5.59 -1.33 18.38
C LEU A 46 -6.78 -2.32 18.33
N MET A 47 -7.71 -2.23 19.28
CA MET A 47 -8.91 -3.08 19.26
C MET A 47 -9.84 -2.77 18.09
N LYS A 48 -9.92 -1.51 17.64
CA LYS A 48 -10.64 -1.15 16.40
C LYS A 48 -10.00 -1.85 15.19
N VAL A 49 -8.67 -1.86 15.10
CA VAL A 49 -7.96 -2.58 14.02
C VAL A 49 -8.26 -4.08 14.09
N VAL A 50 -8.08 -4.71 15.25
CA VAL A 50 -8.35 -6.15 15.45
C VAL A 50 -9.77 -6.49 15.00
N LYS A 51 -10.75 -5.68 15.39
CA LYS A 51 -12.15 -5.86 14.99
C LYS A 51 -12.31 -5.78 13.48
N ALA A 52 -11.76 -4.76 12.84
CA ALA A 52 -11.88 -4.57 11.39
C ALA A 52 -11.29 -5.75 10.61
N VAL A 53 -10.06 -6.19 10.96
CA VAL A 53 -9.35 -7.25 10.23
C VAL A 53 -9.87 -8.66 10.51
N SER A 54 -10.76 -8.83 11.47
CA SER A 54 -11.39 -10.10 11.82
C SER A 54 -12.87 -10.19 11.46
N THR A 55 -13.47 -9.07 11.03
CA THR A 55 -14.91 -8.99 10.72
C THR A 55 -15.12 -8.90 9.20
N LEU A 56 -16.12 -9.59 8.71
CA LEU A 56 -16.52 -9.55 7.30
C LEU A 56 -17.79 -8.69 7.13
N PRO A 57 -17.94 -8.03 5.98
CA PRO A 57 -19.21 -7.38 5.63
C PRO A 57 -20.38 -8.39 5.59
N THR A 58 -21.59 -7.90 5.82
CA THR A 58 -22.78 -8.73 5.73
C THR A 58 -22.92 -9.32 4.32
N GLY A 59 -23.11 -10.64 4.26
CA GLY A 59 -23.25 -11.37 2.99
C GLY A 59 -21.95 -11.68 2.26
N PHE A 60 -20.79 -11.24 2.79
CA PHE A 60 -19.50 -11.57 2.22
C PHE A 60 -18.99 -12.91 2.74
N GLU A 61 -18.58 -13.78 1.84
CA GLU A 61 -17.99 -15.07 2.20
C GLU A 61 -16.48 -15.07 1.90
N VAL A 62 -15.71 -15.77 2.73
CA VAL A 62 -14.30 -16.04 2.45
C VAL A 62 -14.08 -17.51 2.14
N HIS A 63 -13.03 -17.79 1.39
CA HIS A 63 -12.60 -19.16 1.17
C HIS A 63 -12.41 -19.89 2.52
N PRO A 64 -12.90 -21.14 2.68
CA PRO A 64 -12.86 -21.86 3.96
C PRO A 64 -11.49 -21.91 4.61
N LYS A 65 -10.41 -21.98 3.82
CA LYS A 65 -9.02 -21.97 4.31
C LYS A 65 -8.61 -20.67 5.01
N LEU A 66 -9.31 -19.55 4.79
CA LEU A 66 -9.02 -18.27 5.45
C LEU A 66 -9.77 -18.09 6.77
N ARG A 67 -10.76 -18.91 7.07
CA ARG A 67 -11.50 -18.84 8.34
C ARG A 67 -10.61 -18.98 9.59
N PRO A 68 -9.63 -19.93 9.63
CA PRO A 68 -8.69 -19.99 10.75
C PRO A 68 -7.85 -18.73 10.92
N LEU A 69 -7.47 -18.06 9.82
CA LEU A 69 -6.73 -16.81 9.86
C LEU A 69 -7.57 -15.69 10.49
N LEU A 70 -8.83 -15.55 10.08
CA LEU A 70 -9.74 -14.55 10.66
C LEU A 70 -10.00 -14.80 12.14
N LYS A 71 -10.16 -16.08 12.54
CA LYS A 71 -10.27 -16.45 13.94
C LYS A 71 -9.03 -16.06 14.72
N LYS A 72 -7.84 -16.40 14.23
CA LYS A 72 -6.57 -16.01 14.86
C LYS A 72 -6.47 -14.50 15.06
N ARG A 73 -6.89 -13.70 14.05
CA ARG A 73 -6.93 -12.23 14.16
C ARG A 73 -7.89 -11.76 15.25
N ALA A 74 -9.07 -12.37 15.36
CA ALA A 74 -10.02 -12.06 16.44
C ALA A 74 -9.46 -12.40 17.83
N ASP A 75 -8.69 -13.48 17.94
CA ASP A 75 -8.10 -13.94 19.19
C ASP A 75 -7.02 -12.97 19.70
N TYR A 76 -6.43 -12.10 18.88
CA TYR A 76 -5.52 -11.03 19.32
C TYR A 76 -6.16 -10.10 20.36
N ALA A 77 -7.48 -9.92 20.34
CA ALA A 77 -8.20 -9.13 21.32
C ALA A 77 -8.04 -9.63 22.77
N SER A 78 -7.81 -10.93 22.94
CA SER A 78 -7.58 -11.56 24.25
C SER A 78 -6.11 -11.53 24.71
N GLY A 79 -5.19 -11.07 23.86
CA GLY A 79 -3.75 -11.15 24.08
C GLY A 79 -3.17 -12.55 23.84
N ARG A 80 -3.95 -13.44 23.26
CA ARG A 80 -3.54 -14.80 22.86
C ARG A 80 -4.14 -15.13 21.50
N PRO A 81 -3.44 -15.75 20.58
CA PRO A 81 -2.00 -16.10 20.61
C PRO A 81 -1.08 -14.87 20.58
N GLU A 82 0.23 -15.10 20.71
CA GLU A 82 1.22 -14.05 20.46
C GLU A 82 1.01 -13.48 19.05
N ILE A 83 1.21 -12.16 18.93
CA ILE A 83 1.06 -11.46 17.65
C ILE A 83 2.25 -11.85 16.78
N ASP A 84 1.97 -12.49 15.66
CA ASP A 84 2.98 -12.79 14.65
C ASP A 84 3.33 -11.54 13.82
N TRP A 85 4.30 -11.69 12.92
CA TRP A 85 4.74 -10.58 12.05
C TRP A 85 3.58 -9.95 11.26
N ALA A 86 2.74 -10.77 10.64
CA ALA A 86 1.60 -10.27 9.86
C ALA A 86 0.57 -9.53 10.72
N GLY A 87 0.36 -10.01 11.94
CA GLY A 87 -0.47 -9.33 12.94
C GLY A 87 0.11 -7.98 13.34
N GLY A 88 1.42 -7.94 13.63
CA GLY A 88 2.13 -6.70 13.97
C GLY A 88 2.08 -5.67 12.85
N GLU A 89 2.31 -6.10 11.62
CA GLU A 89 2.22 -5.26 10.42
C GLU A 89 0.82 -4.65 10.26
N MET A 90 -0.22 -5.47 10.32
CA MET A 90 -1.61 -4.97 10.21
C MET A 90 -1.96 -3.97 11.31
N LEU A 91 -1.52 -4.23 12.53
CA LEU A 91 -1.77 -3.32 13.65
C LEU A 91 -1.05 -1.99 13.44
N ALA A 92 0.21 -2.01 12.99
CA ALA A 92 0.98 -0.81 12.69
C ALA A 92 0.33 0.01 11.57
N PHE A 93 -0.03 -0.62 10.45
CA PHE A 93 -0.73 0.06 9.37
C PHE A 93 -2.06 0.65 9.84
N GLY A 94 -2.86 -0.12 10.57
CA GLY A 94 -4.14 0.35 11.08
C GLY A 94 -4.02 1.55 12.03
N MET A 95 -2.95 1.66 12.78
CA MET A 95 -2.68 2.84 13.62
C MET A 95 -2.35 4.07 12.77
N LEU A 96 -1.50 3.92 11.75
CA LEU A 96 -1.17 5.00 10.82
C LEU A 96 -2.39 5.52 10.07
N LEU A 97 -3.26 4.61 9.61
CA LEU A 97 -4.49 4.98 8.90
C LEU A 97 -5.43 5.81 9.77
N GLN A 98 -5.56 5.46 11.05
CA GLN A 98 -6.37 6.23 12.01
C GLN A 98 -5.76 7.61 12.30
N GLU A 99 -4.45 7.79 12.15
CA GLU A 99 -3.74 9.06 12.31
C GLU A 99 -3.73 9.92 11.04
N GLY A 100 -4.35 9.43 9.96
CA GLY A 100 -4.40 10.14 8.68
C GLY A 100 -3.16 9.94 7.80
N THR A 101 -2.33 8.95 8.10
CA THR A 101 -1.19 8.59 7.23
C THR A 101 -1.62 7.51 6.25
N PRO A 102 -1.71 7.78 4.94
CA PRO A 102 -1.96 6.76 3.95
C PRO A 102 -0.81 5.74 3.92
N VAL A 103 -1.16 4.49 3.64
CA VAL A 103 -0.18 3.42 3.50
C VAL A 103 -0.35 2.80 2.12
N ARG A 104 0.71 2.84 1.33
CA ARG A 104 0.80 2.20 0.02
C ARG A 104 1.82 1.07 0.07
N LEU A 105 1.36 -0.13 -0.22
CA LEU A 105 2.19 -1.33 -0.28
C LEU A 105 2.11 -1.93 -1.68
N SER A 106 3.25 -2.11 -2.32
CA SER A 106 3.33 -2.79 -3.62
C SER A 106 4.39 -3.88 -3.62
N GLY A 107 4.27 -4.81 -4.55
CA GLY A 107 5.18 -5.94 -4.72
C GLY A 107 4.45 -7.13 -5.32
N GLN A 108 5.19 -8.17 -5.65
CA GLN A 108 4.61 -9.39 -6.22
C GLN A 108 3.80 -10.12 -5.14
N ASP A 109 2.52 -10.36 -5.41
CA ASP A 109 1.60 -10.99 -4.47
C ASP A 109 1.47 -10.27 -3.11
N SER A 110 1.68 -8.96 -3.04
CA SER A 110 1.67 -8.20 -1.77
C SER A 110 0.31 -8.24 -1.06
N GLY A 111 -0.78 -8.34 -1.81
CA GLY A 111 -2.11 -8.47 -1.23
C GLY A 111 -2.27 -9.72 -0.36
N ARG A 112 -1.70 -10.84 -0.81
CA ARG A 112 -1.67 -12.12 -0.07
C ARG A 112 -0.46 -12.21 0.86
N GLY A 113 0.65 -11.61 0.45
CA GLY A 113 1.99 -11.83 1.00
C GLY A 113 2.64 -13.10 0.45
N THR A 114 3.97 -13.06 0.22
CA THR A 114 4.74 -14.15 -0.36
C THR A 114 4.50 -15.50 0.35
N PHE A 115 4.39 -15.48 1.67
CA PHE A 115 4.16 -16.67 2.49
C PHE A 115 2.69 -16.92 2.85
N SER A 116 1.75 -16.32 2.14
CA SER A 116 0.32 -16.36 2.47
C SER A 116 0.03 -15.90 3.91
N HIS A 117 0.80 -14.96 4.40
CA HIS A 117 0.78 -14.50 5.78
C HIS A 117 -0.10 -13.25 5.95
N ARG A 118 -0.19 -12.41 4.92
CA ARG A 118 -0.85 -11.10 5.03
C ARG A 118 -2.34 -11.18 4.75
N HIS A 119 -2.77 -11.66 3.60
CA HIS A 119 -4.18 -11.65 3.18
C HIS A 119 -4.89 -10.34 3.56
N SER A 120 -4.35 -9.22 3.11
CA SER A 120 -4.93 -7.89 3.33
C SER A 120 -6.07 -7.57 2.37
N VAL A 121 -6.15 -8.31 1.27
CA VAL A 121 -7.30 -8.34 0.36
C VAL A 121 -7.98 -9.68 0.52
N LEU A 122 -9.27 -9.66 0.80
CA LEU A 122 -10.12 -10.84 0.87
C LEU A 122 -11.03 -10.85 -0.36
N ALA A 123 -11.15 -11.99 -1.03
CA ALA A 123 -12.04 -12.17 -2.15
C ALA A 123 -13.18 -13.12 -1.78
N ASP A 124 -14.40 -12.75 -2.14
CA ASP A 124 -15.56 -13.63 -2.04
C ASP A 124 -15.53 -14.63 -3.21
N PRO A 125 -15.44 -15.95 -2.94
CA PRO A 125 -15.28 -16.94 -3.99
C PRO A 125 -16.53 -17.12 -4.87
N LYS A 126 -17.69 -16.61 -4.44
CA LYS A 126 -18.93 -16.71 -5.20
C LYS A 126 -19.15 -15.52 -6.12
N THR A 127 -18.84 -14.32 -5.62
CA THR A 127 -19.15 -13.07 -6.33
C THR A 127 -17.91 -12.45 -6.98
N GLY A 128 -16.70 -12.82 -6.54
CA GLY A 128 -15.44 -12.17 -6.94
C GLY A 128 -15.25 -10.78 -6.31
N GLN A 129 -16.14 -10.35 -5.42
CA GLN A 129 -15.98 -9.07 -4.74
C GLN A 129 -14.76 -9.08 -3.84
N GLU A 130 -14.00 -8.02 -3.90
CA GLU A 130 -12.84 -7.81 -3.01
C GLU A 130 -13.23 -6.93 -1.82
N TYR A 131 -12.60 -7.22 -0.69
CA TYR A 131 -12.74 -6.46 0.54
C TYR A 131 -11.38 -6.27 1.20
N VAL A 132 -11.06 -5.01 1.54
CA VAL A 132 -9.82 -4.63 2.23
C VAL A 132 -10.15 -4.19 3.65
N PRO A 133 -10.01 -5.08 4.65
CA PRO A 133 -10.45 -4.82 6.02
C PRO A 133 -9.83 -3.58 6.67
N LEU A 134 -8.57 -3.26 6.35
CA LEU A 134 -7.87 -2.08 6.86
C LEU A 134 -8.51 -0.75 6.42
N ASN A 135 -9.34 -0.76 5.38
CA ASN A 135 -10.10 0.42 4.96
C ASN A 135 -11.45 0.58 5.69
N ALA A 136 -11.71 -0.24 6.72
CA ALA A 136 -12.96 -0.23 7.48
C ALA A 136 -12.75 -0.14 9.00
N ILE A 137 -11.69 0.53 9.46
CA ILE A 137 -11.34 0.65 10.88
C ILE A 137 -12.12 1.78 11.55
N ALA A 138 -12.17 2.93 10.90
CA ALA A 138 -12.74 4.17 11.42
C ALA A 138 -13.28 5.05 10.29
N GLU A 139 -14.09 6.05 10.66
CA GLU A 139 -14.55 7.10 9.76
C GLU A 139 -14.45 8.43 10.51
N PRO A 140 -13.58 9.37 10.10
CA PRO A 140 -12.66 9.28 8.98
C PRO A 140 -11.41 8.43 9.27
N GLN A 141 -10.74 7.97 8.21
CA GLN A 141 -9.40 7.38 8.24
C GLN A 141 -8.67 7.61 6.91
N ALA A 142 -7.34 7.45 6.91
CA ALA A 142 -6.57 7.41 5.67
C ALA A 142 -6.75 6.07 4.93
N ARG A 143 -6.33 6.04 3.67
CA ARG A 143 -6.48 4.86 2.80
C ARG A 143 -5.29 3.91 2.93
N PHE A 144 -5.56 2.63 3.01
CA PHE A 144 -4.63 1.55 2.74
C PHE A 144 -4.77 1.11 1.29
N GLU A 145 -3.71 1.21 0.53
CA GLU A 145 -3.61 0.76 -0.84
C GLU A 145 -2.59 -0.37 -0.92
N VAL A 146 -3.01 -1.51 -1.43
CA VAL A 146 -2.13 -2.66 -1.64
C VAL A 146 -2.28 -3.15 -3.06
N LEU A 147 -1.17 -3.33 -3.76
CA LEU A 147 -1.11 -3.61 -5.18
C LEU A 147 -0.16 -4.76 -5.47
N ASP A 148 -0.66 -5.77 -6.14
CA ASP A 148 0.18 -6.81 -6.71
C ASP A 148 0.89 -6.25 -7.95
N SER A 149 2.20 -6.10 -7.87
CA SER A 149 3.00 -5.46 -8.91
C SER A 149 3.32 -6.40 -10.06
N PHE A 150 3.76 -5.82 -11.17
CA PHE A 150 4.39 -6.56 -12.26
C PHE A 150 5.72 -7.18 -11.83
N LEU A 151 6.19 -8.17 -12.59
CA LEU A 151 7.50 -8.80 -12.43
C LEU A 151 8.63 -7.91 -12.99
N SER A 152 8.82 -6.75 -12.40
CA SER A 152 9.85 -5.78 -12.79
C SER A 152 10.31 -5.00 -11.58
N GLU A 153 11.37 -5.44 -10.94
CA GLU A 153 11.94 -4.80 -9.76
C GLU A 153 12.39 -3.37 -10.07
N PHE A 154 13.07 -3.18 -11.20
CA PHE A 154 13.51 -1.86 -11.66
C PHE A 154 12.33 -0.89 -11.87
N GLY A 155 11.31 -1.34 -12.61
CA GLY A 155 10.16 -0.49 -12.94
C GLY A 155 9.32 -0.17 -11.71
N VAL A 156 9.08 -1.16 -10.85
CA VAL A 156 8.26 -0.99 -9.64
C VAL A 156 8.99 -0.13 -8.62
N MET A 157 10.27 -0.42 -8.34
CA MET A 157 11.06 0.39 -7.41
C MET A 157 11.18 1.84 -7.87
N GLY A 158 11.42 2.06 -9.16
CA GLY A 158 11.48 3.43 -9.72
C GLY A 158 10.16 4.16 -9.61
N PHE A 159 9.04 3.47 -9.83
CA PHE A 159 7.71 4.04 -9.66
C PHE A 159 7.42 4.40 -8.19
N GLU A 160 7.66 3.48 -7.27
CA GLU A 160 7.38 3.70 -5.85
C GLU A 160 8.30 4.77 -5.25
N PHE A 161 9.54 4.87 -5.70
CA PHE A 161 10.42 5.99 -5.35
C PHE A 161 9.82 7.33 -5.82
N GLY A 162 9.41 7.41 -7.07
CA GLY A 162 8.75 8.61 -7.61
C GLY A 162 7.46 8.96 -6.88
N TYR A 163 6.67 7.93 -6.48
CA TYR A 163 5.47 8.12 -5.69
C TYR A 163 5.79 8.72 -4.31
N ALA A 164 6.80 8.16 -3.62
CA ALA A 164 7.22 8.66 -2.31
C ALA A 164 7.74 10.10 -2.35
N VAL A 165 8.40 10.49 -3.45
CA VAL A 165 8.85 11.88 -3.66
C VAL A 165 7.66 12.81 -3.91
N ALA A 166 6.66 12.35 -4.68
CA ALA A 166 5.48 13.15 -5.01
C ALA A 166 4.49 13.27 -3.85
N ASP A 167 4.38 12.22 -3.02
CA ASP A 167 3.52 12.20 -1.82
C ASP A 167 4.33 11.84 -0.56
N PRO A 168 5.04 12.79 0.03
CA PRO A 168 5.84 12.57 1.23
C PRO A 168 5.01 12.34 2.50
N SER A 169 3.70 12.50 2.44
CA SER A 169 2.80 12.26 3.56
C SER A 169 2.38 10.80 3.71
N SER A 170 2.56 10.00 2.67
CA SER A 170 2.24 8.57 2.65
C SER A 170 3.42 7.71 3.09
N LEU A 171 3.12 6.62 3.78
CA LEU A 171 4.08 5.51 3.94
C LEU A 171 4.06 4.66 2.68
N VAL A 172 5.14 4.72 1.89
CA VAL A 172 5.29 3.94 0.66
C VAL A 172 6.22 2.76 0.91
N LEU A 173 5.75 1.57 0.61
CA LEU A 173 6.45 0.30 0.84
C LEU A 173 6.50 -0.49 -0.46
N TRP A 174 7.69 -0.95 -0.81
CA TRP A 174 7.89 -1.97 -1.85
C TRP A 174 8.41 -3.26 -1.22
N GLU A 175 7.66 -4.35 -1.41
CA GLU A 175 8.03 -5.69 -0.92
C GLU A 175 8.76 -6.46 -2.01
N ALA A 176 10.09 -6.57 -1.89
CA ALA A 176 10.90 -7.41 -2.77
C ALA A 176 10.73 -8.89 -2.42
N GLN A 177 10.84 -9.76 -3.43
CA GLN A 177 10.81 -11.21 -3.25
C GLN A 177 12.17 -11.72 -2.77
N PHE A 178 12.24 -12.29 -1.55
CA PHE A 178 13.44 -12.92 -0.96
C PHE A 178 14.72 -12.08 -0.94
N GLY A 179 14.65 -10.82 -1.37
CA GLY A 179 15.85 -9.99 -1.58
C GLY A 179 16.63 -10.32 -2.86
N ASP A 180 16.44 -11.48 -3.47
CA ASP A 180 17.18 -11.90 -4.68
C ASP A 180 16.84 -11.01 -5.88
N PHE A 181 15.61 -10.60 -6.00
CA PHE A 181 15.13 -9.72 -7.07
C PHE A 181 15.48 -8.24 -6.84
N ALA A 182 15.97 -7.88 -5.65
CA ALA A 182 16.44 -6.53 -5.37
C ALA A 182 17.61 -6.12 -6.29
N ASN A 183 18.38 -7.07 -6.80
CA ASN A 183 19.43 -6.81 -7.79
C ASN A 183 18.89 -6.12 -9.05
N GLY A 184 17.68 -6.44 -9.49
CA GLY A 184 17.03 -5.76 -10.60
C GLY A 184 16.69 -4.29 -10.30
N ALA A 185 16.54 -3.93 -9.04
CA ALA A 185 16.28 -2.57 -8.58
C ALA A 185 17.54 -1.79 -8.16
N GLN A 186 18.71 -2.43 -8.11
CA GLN A 186 19.96 -1.86 -7.58
C GLN A 186 20.31 -0.51 -8.24
N ILE A 187 20.06 -0.36 -9.52
CA ILE A 187 20.31 0.89 -10.25
C ILE A 187 19.51 2.06 -9.65
N VAL A 188 18.25 1.82 -9.28
CA VAL A 188 17.41 2.85 -8.65
C VAL A 188 17.94 3.18 -7.26
N ILE A 189 18.37 2.17 -6.49
CA ILE A 189 18.94 2.36 -5.17
C ILE A 189 20.19 3.22 -5.25
N ASP A 190 21.13 2.86 -6.13
CA ASP A 190 22.44 3.52 -6.23
C ASP A 190 22.36 4.94 -6.82
N GLN A 191 21.38 5.23 -7.66
CA GLN A 191 21.31 6.49 -8.40
C GLN A 191 20.33 7.51 -7.80
N PHE A 192 19.36 7.07 -7.02
CA PHE A 192 18.27 7.93 -6.56
C PHE A 192 18.01 7.87 -5.05
N ILE A 193 18.32 6.75 -4.38
CA ILE A 193 17.96 6.57 -2.97
C ILE A 193 19.18 6.76 -2.04
N SER A 194 20.37 6.33 -2.44
CA SER A 194 21.60 6.37 -1.64
C SER A 194 22.34 7.72 -1.71
#